data_b0cd4328295c91c1f9842f4b96d6a67f
#
_entry.id   b0cd4328295c91c1f9842f4b96d6a67f
#
_cell.length_a   1.000
_cell.length_b   1.000
_cell.length_c   1.000
_cell.angle_alpha   90.00
_cell.angle_beta   90.00
_cell.angle_gamma   90.00
#
_symmetry.space_group_name_H-M   'P 1'
#
loop_
_entity.id
_entity.type
_entity.pdbx_description
1 polymer ?
#
loop_
_entity_poly.entity_id
_entity_poly.type
_entity_poly.pdbx_seq_one_letter_code
_entity_poly.pdbx_strand_id
1 'polypeptide(L)'
;MSFYVDEALAASGEVVELAVGTGRIAIPTALAGVHVIGVDSSAGMLAVCAERAREAGVAERLDLRVGDLRRPPVDERVPLVTCPFRSYLHLQDDGERLEALRAARELLRPGGRLVFDVFTPSREDIEETHGRWIEREPGIDERADWDLEAPTLTLSVRGPQGASTMTLWWVAPERWHSLLPEAGFEVLECYGWFDRRPFAGGEDSVWIARRK
;
A
#
# COMPACT_ATOMS: atom_id res chain seq x y z
N MET A 1 3.19 -10.35 -5.97
CA MET A 1 4.44 -9.95 -5.27
C MET A 1 5.55 -9.56 -6.24
N SER A 2 5.74 -10.24 -7.36
CA SER A 2 6.77 -9.90 -8.37
C SER A 2 6.66 -8.47 -8.89
N PHE A 3 5.44 -7.96 -9.11
CA PHE A 3 5.21 -6.62 -9.67
C PHE A 3 5.98 -5.49 -8.95
N TYR A 4 5.88 -5.38 -7.62
CA TYR A 4 6.59 -4.36 -6.85
C TYR A 4 8.11 -4.58 -6.85
N VAL A 5 8.54 -5.83 -6.80
CA VAL A 5 9.97 -6.19 -6.90
C VAL A 5 10.52 -5.81 -8.27
N ASP A 6 9.76 -6.07 -9.35
CA ASP A 6 10.14 -5.70 -10.72
C ASP A 6 10.25 -4.18 -10.88
N GLU A 7 9.31 -3.41 -10.29
CA GLU A 7 9.36 -1.95 -10.27
C GLU A 7 10.59 -1.43 -9.50
N ALA A 8 10.92 -2.07 -8.37
CA ALA A 8 12.09 -1.72 -7.57
C ALA A 8 13.41 -1.99 -8.31
N LEU A 9 13.52 -3.13 -8.98
CA LEU A 9 14.68 -3.46 -9.82
C LEU A 9 14.83 -2.49 -10.99
N ALA A 10 13.72 -2.13 -11.65
CA ALA A 10 13.70 -1.18 -12.75
C ALA A 10 14.06 0.25 -12.34
N ALA A 11 13.85 0.62 -11.08
CA ALA A 11 14.16 1.95 -10.55
C ALA A 11 15.66 2.22 -10.38
N SER A 12 16.48 1.18 -10.30
CA SER A 12 17.95 1.26 -10.21
C SER A 12 18.43 2.16 -9.06
N GLY A 13 18.00 1.86 -7.84
CA GLY A 13 18.39 2.60 -6.63
C GLY A 13 17.68 2.12 -5.38
N GLU A 14 17.88 2.86 -4.31
CA GLU A 14 17.18 2.65 -3.05
C GLU A 14 15.68 2.98 -3.20
N VAL A 15 14.84 2.27 -2.49
CA VAL A 15 13.38 2.39 -2.54
C VAL A 15 12.84 2.75 -1.16
N VAL A 16 11.84 3.63 -1.10
CA VAL A 16 11.04 3.83 0.11
C VAL A 16 9.74 3.04 -0.02
N GLU A 17 9.44 2.18 0.96
CA GLU A 17 8.17 1.50 1.08
C GLU A 17 7.37 2.10 2.25
N LEU A 18 6.27 2.78 1.95
CA LEU A 18 5.34 3.33 2.92
C LEU A 18 4.35 2.24 3.36
N ALA A 19 4.04 2.20 4.66
CA ALA A 19 3.25 1.15 5.29
C ALA A 19 3.86 -0.26 5.04
N VAL A 20 5.15 -0.40 5.33
CA VAL A 20 5.92 -1.63 5.08
C VAL A 20 5.38 -2.84 5.86
N GLY A 21 4.67 -2.63 6.94
CA GLY A 21 4.06 -3.67 7.76
C GLY A 21 5.08 -4.70 8.25
N THR A 22 4.81 -5.97 7.99
CA THR A 22 5.69 -7.10 8.35
C THR A 22 6.68 -7.47 7.24
N GLY A 23 6.86 -6.60 6.22
CA GLY A 23 7.89 -6.76 5.17
C GLY A 23 7.49 -7.68 4.02
N ARG A 24 6.20 -7.82 3.72
CA ARG A 24 5.70 -8.72 2.67
C ARG A 24 6.27 -8.40 1.28
N ILE A 25 6.53 -7.12 0.98
CA ILE A 25 7.17 -6.68 -0.26
C ILE A 25 8.63 -6.29 -0.01
N ALA A 26 8.95 -5.59 1.08
CA ALA A 26 10.30 -5.14 1.38
C ALA A 26 11.32 -6.29 1.47
N ILE A 27 10.96 -7.42 2.09
CA ILE A 27 11.88 -8.56 2.22
C ILE A 27 12.19 -9.20 0.86
N PRO A 28 11.23 -9.56 0.00
CA PRO A 28 11.51 -10.00 -1.37
C PRO A 28 12.31 -8.98 -2.20
N THR A 29 12.04 -7.68 -2.02
CA THR A 29 12.79 -6.60 -2.69
C THR A 29 14.25 -6.57 -2.22
N ALA A 30 14.48 -6.73 -0.92
CA ALA A 30 15.84 -6.82 -0.35
C ALA A 30 16.58 -8.11 -0.78
N LEU A 31 15.87 -9.24 -0.89
CA LEU A 31 16.42 -10.49 -1.46
C LEU A 31 16.84 -10.33 -2.92
N ALA A 32 16.12 -9.50 -3.69
CA ALA A 32 16.50 -9.15 -5.05
C ALA A 32 17.70 -8.19 -5.15
N GLY A 33 18.27 -7.76 -4.01
CA GLY A 33 19.47 -6.94 -3.94
C GLY A 33 19.23 -5.44 -3.80
N VAL A 34 17.99 -4.99 -3.66
CA VAL A 34 17.63 -3.56 -3.50
C VAL A 34 17.65 -3.17 -2.02
N HIS A 35 18.16 -1.99 -1.70
CA HIS A 35 18.01 -1.39 -0.38
C HIS A 35 16.63 -0.76 -0.22
N VAL A 36 15.96 -1.02 0.91
CA VAL A 36 14.61 -0.54 1.19
C VAL A 36 14.58 0.23 2.50
N ILE A 37 14.11 1.47 2.46
CA ILE A 37 13.72 2.23 3.64
C ILE A 37 12.23 1.93 3.87
N GLY A 38 11.91 1.18 4.90
CA GLY A 38 10.54 0.79 5.25
C GLY A 38 9.97 1.67 6.34
N VAL A 39 8.86 2.33 6.09
CA VAL A 39 8.15 3.16 7.06
C VAL A 39 6.82 2.53 7.45
N ASP A 40 6.55 2.42 8.75
CA ASP A 40 5.24 1.99 9.26
C ASP A 40 4.95 2.68 10.60
N SER A 41 3.67 2.97 10.86
CA SER A 41 3.24 3.56 12.13
C SER A 41 3.25 2.57 13.30
N SER A 42 3.22 1.27 13.02
CA SER A 42 3.21 0.19 14.00
C SER A 42 4.62 -0.33 14.31
N ALA A 43 5.16 0.06 15.45
CA ALA A 43 6.43 -0.49 15.93
C ALA A 43 6.38 -2.03 16.09
N GLY A 44 5.20 -2.59 16.41
CA GLY A 44 5.01 -4.05 16.49
C GLY A 44 5.16 -4.74 15.14
N MET A 45 4.60 -4.17 14.07
CA MET A 45 4.77 -4.69 12.72
C MET A 45 6.22 -4.61 12.26
N LEU A 46 6.90 -3.49 12.54
CA LEU A 46 8.32 -3.32 12.22
C LEU A 46 9.20 -4.33 12.97
N ALA A 47 8.88 -4.66 14.23
CA ALA A 47 9.61 -5.69 14.97
C ALA A 47 9.51 -7.06 14.29
N VAL A 48 8.32 -7.43 13.82
CA VAL A 48 8.10 -8.67 13.05
C VAL A 48 8.83 -8.61 11.70
N CYS A 49 8.82 -7.46 11.02
CA CYS A 49 9.56 -7.25 9.79
C CYS A 49 11.07 -7.47 10.00
N ALA A 50 11.64 -6.85 11.03
CA ALA A 50 13.06 -6.99 11.38
C ALA A 50 13.45 -8.43 11.70
N GLU A 51 12.60 -9.19 12.41
CA GLU A 51 12.82 -10.61 12.68
C GLU A 51 12.89 -11.43 11.39
N ARG A 52 11.86 -11.29 10.54
CA ARG A 52 11.79 -11.98 9.25
C ARG A 52 12.94 -11.61 8.32
N ALA A 53 13.37 -10.36 8.33
CA ALA A 53 14.51 -9.89 7.54
C ALA A 53 15.82 -10.55 8.00
N ARG A 54 16.01 -10.74 9.32
CA ARG A 54 17.16 -11.47 9.87
C ARG A 54 17.12 -12.95 9.49
N GLU A 55 15.95 -13.59 9.60
CA GLU A 55 15.77 -14.98 9.19
C GLU A 55 16.05 -15.19 7.69
N ALA A 56 15.66 -14.20 6.87
CA ALA A 56 15.90 -14.21 5.42
C ALA A 56 17.36 -13.79 5.04
N GLY A 57 18.18 -13.35 6.00
CA GLY A 57 19.55 -12.91 5.75
C GLY A 57 19.67 -11.58 5.00
N VAL A 58 18.67 -10.70 5.09
CA VAL A 58 18.63 -9.41 4.36
C VAL A 58 18.48 -8.18 5.27
N ALA A 59 18.68 -8.34 6.59
CA ALA A 59 18.51 -7.25 7.54
C ALA A 59 19.33 -6.01 7.20
N GLU A 60 20.54 -6.18 6.68
CA GLU A 60 21.46 -5.10 6.28
C GLU A 60 20.95 -4.28 5.05
N ARG A 61 19.89 -4.74 4.40
CA ARG A 61 19.26 -4.06 3.25
C ARG A 61 17.94 -3.38 3.60
N LEU A 62 17.51 -3.47 4.87
CA LEU A 62 16.29 -2.84 5.33
C LEU A 62 16.59 -1.82 6.43
N ASP A 63 16.24 -0.57 6.19
CA ASP A 63 16.21 0.49 7.17
C ASP A 63 14.75 0.72 7.60
N LEU A 64 14.37 0.26 8.79
CA LEU A 64 12.99 0.28 9.26
C LEU A 64 12.79 1.45 10.23
N ARG A 65 11.84 2.34 9.90
CA ARG A 65 11.56 3.57 10.63
C ARG A 65 10.11 3.66 11.08
N VAL A 66 9.88 3.95 12.35
CA VAL A 66 8.51 4.22 12.85
C VAL A 66 8.08 5.59 12.38
N GLY A 67 6.95 5.66 11.66
CA GLY A 67 6.43 6.94 11.15
C GLY A 67 5.08 6.81 10.45
N ASP A 68 4.39 7.94 10.34
CA ASP A 68 3.14 8.07 9.59
C ASP A 68 3.46 8.30 8.10
N LEU A 69 2.74 7.65 7.21
CA LEU A 69 2.91 7.80 5.75
C LEU A 69 2.60 9.22 5.24
N ARG A 70 1.88 10.05 6.03
CA ARG A 70 1.66 11.47 5.75
C ARG A 70 2.87 12.34 6.10
N ARG A 71 3.73 11.87 7.00
CA ARG A 71 4.95 12.55 7.48
C ARG A 71 6.06 11.52 7.75
N PRO A 72 6.50 10.79 6.72
CA PRO A 72 7.52 9.76 6.89
C PRO A 72 8.85 10.38 7.34
N PRO A 73 9.53 9.78 8.33
CA PRO A 73 10.82 10.27 8.83
C PRO A 73 11.97 9.88 7.89
N VAL A 74 11.91 10.35 6.65
CA VAL A 74 12.84 10.02 5.57
C VAL A 74 13.32 11.31 4.92
N ASP A 75 14.61 11.56 4.95
CA ASP A 75 15.26 12.73 4.33
C ASP A 75 15.82 12.43 2.94
N GLU A 76 15.98 11.14 2.63
CA GLU A 76 16.53 10.63 1.37
C GLU A 76 15.59 10.92 0.20
N ARG A 77 16.20 11.10 -0.97
CA ARG A 77 15.48 11.22 -2.25
C ARG A 77 15.73 9.98 -3.10
N VAL A 78 14.68 9.23 -3.38
CA VAL A 78 14.73 7.94 -4.07
C VAL A 78 14.10 7.98 -5.47
N PRO A 79 14.46 7.06 -6.36
CA PRO A 79 13.82 6.93 -7.66
C PRO A 79 12.41 6.31 -7.60
N LEU A 80 12.10 5.58 -6.51
CA LEU A 80 10.83 4.89 -6.35
C LEU A 80 10.34 4.96 -4.90
N VAL A 81 9.07 5.31 -4.76
CA VAL A 81 8.28 5.13 -3.54
C VAL A 81 7.18 4.13 -3.83
N THR A 82 6.98 3.16 -2.96
CA THR A 82 5.88 2.20 -3.04
C THR A 82 4.96 2.33 -1.83
N CYS A 83 3.67 2.08 -2.03
CA CYS A 83 2.67 2.02 -0.96
C CYS A 83 1.69 0.86 -1.26
N PRO A 84 2.11 -0.40 -1.00
CA PRO A 84 1.37 -1.58 -1.39
C PRO A 84 0.21 -1.91 -0.44
N PHE A 85 -0.61 -2.89 -0.87
CA PHE A 85 -1.68 -3.49 -0.08
C PHE A 85 -2.73 -2.50 0.41
N ARG A 86 -3.18 -1.62 -0.50
CA ARG A 86 -4.33 -0.74 -0.24
C ARG A 86 -4.12 0.22 0.94
N SER A 87 -2.86 0.47 1.32
CA SER A 87 -2.51 1.23 2.53
C SER A 87 -3.05 2.67 2.50
N TYR A 88 -3.18 3.29 1.33
CA TYR A 88 -3.83 4.60 1.21
C TYR A 88 -5.32 4.60 1.58
N LEU A 89 -5.98 3.44 1.63
CA LEU A 89 -7.37 3.35 2.07
C LEU A 89 -7.53 3.44 3.59
N HIS A 90 -6.45 3.49 4.37
CA HIS A 90 -6.51 3.85 5.80
C HIS A 90 -6.69 5.37 6.00
N LEU A 91 -6.56 6.18 4.98
CA LEU A 91 -6.74 7.64 5.03
C LEU A 91 -8.22 7.99 4.87
N GLN A 92 -8.75 8.75 5.83
CA GLN A 92 -10.19 8.94 5.98
C GLN A 92 -10.79 9.84 4.89
N ASP A 93 -10.06 10.87 4.49
CA ASP A 93 -10.54 11.87 3.55
C ASP A 93 -9.48 12.28 2.51
N ASP A 94 -9.88 13.11 1.57
CA ASP A 94 -9.02 13.59 0.52
C ASP A 94 -7.92 14.54 1.01
N GLY A 95 -8.13 15.22 2.12
CA GLY A 95 -7.11 16.05 2.76
C GLY A 95 -5.94 15.20 3.22
N GLU A 96 -6.21 14.10 3.94
CA GLU A 96 -5.21 13.13 4.37
C GLU A 96 -4.53 12.45 3.17
N ARG A 97 -5.30 12.07 2.14
CA ARG A 97 -4.75 11.47 0.90
C ARG A 97 -3.80 12.42 0.19
N LEU A 98 -4.16 13.70 0.07
CA LEU A 98 -3.29 14.71 -0.52
C LEU A 98 -2.04 14.98 0.33
N GLU A 99 -2.15 15.00 1.65
CA GLU A 99 -0.99 15.13 2.54
C GLU A 99 -0.01 13.98 2.31
N ALA A 100 -0.51 12.74 2.28
CA ALA A 100 0.29 11.53 2.05
C ALA A 100 0.91 11.48 0.65
N LEU A 101 0.15 11.82 -0.39
CA LEU A 101 0.67 11.88 -1.76
C LEU A 101 1.75 12.96 -1.90
N ARG A 102 1.58 14.13 -1.29
CA ARG A 102 2.60 15.20 -1.29
C ARG A 102 3.84 14.77 -0.52
N ALA A 103 3.68 14.09 0.62
CA ALA A 103 4.80 13.49 1.36
C ALA A 103 5.57 12.49 0.49
N ALA A 104 4.89 11.56 -0.15
CA ALA A 104 5.51 10.60 -1.07
C ALA A 104 6.24 11.31 -2.23
N ARG A 105 5.66 12.40 -2.77
CA ARG A 105 6.28 13.21 -3.81
C ARG A 105 7.60 13.84 -3.33
N GLU A 106 7.63 14.34 -2.11
CA GLU A 106 8.85 14.95 -1.55
C GLU A 106 9.98 13.93 -1.34
N LEU A 107 9.69 12.65 -1.16
CA LEU A 107 10.68 11.57 -1.11
C LEU A 107 11.26 11.20 -2.47
N LEU A 108 10.59 11.55 -3.55
CA LEU A 108 11.02 11.21 -4.89
C LEU A 108 12.03 12.20 -5.47
N ARG A 109 13.01 11.72 -6.22
CA ARG A 109 13.82 12.53 -7.11
C ARG A 109 12.95 13.09 -8.25
N PRO A 110 13.35 14.17 -8.93
CA PRO A 110 12.69 14.61 -10.15
C PRO A 110 12.57 13.44 -11.15
N GLY A 111 11.36 13.19 -11.67
CA GLY A 111 11.08 12.05 -12.55
C GLY A 111 10.96 10.70 -11.85
N GLY A 112 11.15 10.63 -10.54
CA GLY A 112 10.92 9.41 -9.74
C GLY A 112 9.43 9.01 -9.73
N ARG A 113 9.15 7.77 -9.38
CA ARG A 113 7.81 7.19 -9.49
C ARG A 113 7.24 6.78 -8.12
N LEU A 114 5.93 7.01 -7.97
CA LEU A 114 5.10 6.43 -6.92
C LEU A 114 4.31 5.26 -7.51
N VAL A 115 4.32 4.13 -6.81
CA VAL A 115 3.57 2.92 -7.19
C VAL A 115 2.74 2.46 -6.00
N PHE A 116 1.43 2.32 -6.19
CA PHE A 116 0.51 1.87 -5.15
C PHE A 116 -0.67 1.11 -5.74
N ASP A 117 -1.37 0.36 -4.91
CA ASP A 117 -2.62 -0.29 -5.25
C ASP A 117 -3.74 0.09 -4.30
N VAL A 118 -4.95 0.14 -4.83
CA VAL A 118 -6.19 0.38 -4.09
C VAL A 118 -7.32 -0.46 -4.69
N PHE A 119 -8.43 -0.56 -3.98
CA PHE A 119 -9.63 -1.19 -4.51
C PHE A 119 -10.84 -0.26 -4.42
N THR A 120 -11.84 -0.56 -5.24
CA THR A 120 -13.18 -0.01 -5.18
C THR A 120 -14.12 -1.20 -5.22
N PRO A 121 -15.01 -1.40 -4.22
CA PRO A 121 -15.84 -2.60 -4.18
C PRO A 121 -16.81 -2.66 -5.35
N SER A 122 -17.04 -3.84 -5.88
CA SER A 122 -18.15 -4.11 -6.78
C SER A 122 -19.44 -4.26 -5.98
N ARG A 123 -20.57 -4.13 -6.67
CA ARG A 123 -21.87 -4.41 -6.06
C ARG A 123 -21.99 -5.87 -5.63
N GLU A 124 -21.43 -6.77 -6.42
CA GLU A 124 -21.44 -8.22 -6.17
C GLU A 124 -20.66 -8.56 -4.89
N ASP A 125 -19.45 -8.01 -4.71
CA ASP A 125 -18.66 -8.16 -3.49
C ASP A 125 -19.41 -7.72 -2.25
N ILE A 126 -20.06 -6.57 -2.33
CA ILE A 126 -20.85 -6.02 -1.22
C ILE A 126 -22.00 -6.96 -0.86
N GLU A 127 -22.77 -7.40 -1.85
CA GLU A 127 -23.91 -8.28 -1.66
C GLU A 127 -23.49 -9.67 -1.12
N GLU A 128 -22.33 -10.17 -1.53
CA GLU A 128 -21.81 -11.46 -1.09
C GLU A 128 -21.19 -11.45 0.31
N THR A 129 -20.53 -10.34 0.68
CA THR A 129 -19.68 -10.32 1.89
C THR A 129 -20.27 -9.54 3.05
N HIS A 130 -21.17 -8.56 2.81
CA HIS A 130 -21.70 -7.67 3.84
C HIS A 130 -22.31 -8.41 5.02
N GLY A 131 -21.77 -8.15 6.21
CA GLY A 131 -22.27 -8.68 7.47
C GLY A 131 -22.03 -10.16 7.71
N ARG A 132 -21.31 -10.86 6.82
CA ARG A 132 -21.09 -12.30 6.90
C ARG A 132 -19.69 -12.62 7.42
N TRP A 133 -19.60 -13.62 8.31
CA TRP A 133 -18.33 -14.24 8.66
C TRP A 133 -17.98 -15.29 7.61
N ILE A 134 -16.80 -15.15 7.02
CA ILE A 134 -16.27 -16.04 5.97
C ILE A 134 -14.92 -16.55 6.43
N GLU A 135 -14.74 -17.86 6.49
CA GLU A 135 -13.44 -18.46 6.75
C GLU A 135 -12.52 -18.24 5.55
N ARG A 136 -11.43 -17.48 5.74
CA ARG A 136 -10.43 -17.18 4.69
C ARG A 136 -9.27 -18.17 4.71
N GLU A 137 -8.89 -18.59 5.90
CA GLU A 137 -7.88 -19.61 6.16
C GLU A 137 -8.38 -20.48 7.31
N PRO A 138 -7.88 -21.72 7.48
CA PRO A 138 -8.33 -22.60 8.56
C PRO A 138 -8.25 -21.91 9.94
N GLY A 139 -9.41 -21.70 10.55
CA GLY A 139 -9.56 -21.07 11.86
C GLY A 139 -9.39 -19.55 11.86
N ILE A 140 -9.34 -18.89 10.70
CA ILE A 140 -9.34 -17.43 10.57
C ILE A 140 -10.59 -17.00 9.81
N ASP A 141 -11.51 -16.37 10.53
CA ASP A 141 -12.72 -15.80 9.98
C ASP A 141 -12.57 -14.29 9.75
N GLU A 142 -13.10 -13.82 8.65
CA GLU A 142 -13.19 -12.42 8.29
C GLU A 142 -14.66 -12.01 8.08
N ARG A 143 -15.01 -10.81 8.49
CA ARG A 143 -16.30 -10.19 8.23
C ARG A 143 -16.11 -8.80 7.66
N ALA A 144 -16.80 -8.51 6.55
CA ALA A 144 -16.86 -7.21 5.91
C ALA A 144 -18.18 -6.52 6.23
N ASP A 145 -18.12 -5.36 6.88
CA ASP A 145 -19.27 -4.49 7.08
C ASP A 145 -19.09 -3.23 6.21
N TRP A 146 -19.88 -3.12 5.14
CA TRP A 146 -19.83 -2.04 4.15
C TRP A 146 -20.79 -0.92 4.52
N ASP A 147 -20.34 0.32 4.43
CA ASP A 147 -21.16 1.53 4.47
C ASP A 147 -21.04 2.24 3.12
N LEU A 148 -22.17 2.42 2.43
CA LEU A 148 -22.21 3.07 1.11
C LEU A 148 -22.51 4.57 1.18
N GLU A 149 -23.02 5.06 2.30
CA GLU A 149 -23.25 6.48 2.52
C GLU A 149 -21.95 7.19 2.90
N ALA A 150 -21.17 6.54 3.78
CA ALA A 150 -19.81 6.96 4.11
C ALA A 150 -18.84 5.90 3.54
N PRO A 151 -18.41 5.95 2.27
CA PRO A 151 -17.77 4.85 1.53
C PRO A 151 -16.64 4.19 2.31
N THR A 152 -17.02 3.31 3.25
CA THR A 152 -16.13 2.60 4.16
C THR A 152 -16.35 1.10 4.14
N LEU A 153 -15.28 0.39 4.43
CA LEU A 153 -15.28 -1.03 4.74
C LEU A 153 -14.70 -1.22 6.14
N THR A 154 -15.48 -1.76 7.05
CA THR A 154 -14.97 -2.25 8.34
C THR A 154 -14.71 -3.74 8.23
N LEU A 155 -13.44 -4.14 8.28
CA LEU A 155 -13.01 -5.52 8.31
C LEU A 155 -12.78 -5.95 9.76
N SER A 156 -13.48 -6.99 10.18
CA SER A 156 -13.27 -7.67 11.44
C SER A 156 -12.67 -9.05 11.20
N VAL A 157 -11.54 -9.34 11.81
CA VAL A 157 -10.85 -10.63 11.71
C VAL A 157 -10.82 -11.27 13.09
N ARG A 158 -11.07 -12.57 13.17
CA ARG A 158 -10.94 -13.36 14.39
C ARG A 158 -10.23 -14.68 14.10
N GLY A 159 -9.40 -15.11 15.03
CA GLY A 159 -8.64 -16.34 14.93
C GLY A 159 -8.00 -16.74 16.24
N PRO A 160 -7.15 -17.77 16.27
CA PRO A 160 -6.53 -18.29 17.49
C PRO A 160 -5.69 -17.27 18.27
N GLN A 161 -5.20 -16.22 17.59
CA GLN A 161 -4.36 -15.17 18.17
C GLN A 161 -5.18 -13.97 18.69
N GLY A 162 -6.53 -14.01 18.59
CA GLY A 162 -7.42 -12.93 19.01
C GLY A 162 -8.28 -12.39 17.87
N ALA A 163 -8.81 -11.19 18.10
CA ALA A 163 -9.62 -10.47 17.12
C ALA A 163 -9.06 -9.08 16.88
N SER A 164 -9.22 -8.59 15.67
CA SER A 164 -8.85 -7.24 15.26
C SER A 164 -9.90 -6.65 14.33
N THR A 165 -9.97 -5.33 14.30
CA THR A 165 -10.87 -4.59 13.39
C THR A 165 -10.09 -3.45 12.77
N MET A 166 -10.32 -3.20 11.48
CA MET A 166 -9.78 -2.06 10.75
C MET A 166 -10.86 -1.44 9.88
N THR A 167 -10.76 -0.15 9.63
CA THR A 167 -11.64 0.55 8.69
C THR A 167 -10.83 1.07 7.52
N LEU A 168 -11.35 0.88 6.31
CA LEU A 168 -10.80 1.38 5.06
C LEU A 168 -11.81 2.35 4.43
N TRP A 169 -11.30 3.48 3.93
CA TRP A 169 -12.09 4.52 3.25
C TRP A 169 -11.77 4.49 1.75
N TRP A 170 -12.63 3.84 0.98
CA TRP A 170 -12.42 3.70 -0.45
C TRP A 170 -12.97 4.89 -1.23
N VAL A 171 -12.41 5.15 -2.40
CA VAL A 171 -12.88 6.15 -3.36
C VAL A 171 -12.85 5.57 -4.76
N ALA A 172 -13.69 6.09 -5.64
CA ALA A 172 -13.72 5.68 -7.03
C ALA A 172 -12.38 6.00 -7.75
N PRO A 173 -11.98 5.22 -8.75
CA PRO A 173 -10.72 5.40 -9.48
C PRO A 173 -10.56 6.80 -10.07
N GLU A 174 -11.65 7.44 -10.50
CA GLU A 174 -11.67 8.82 -11.02
C GLU A 174 -11.17 9.83 -9.98
N ARG A 175 -11.36 9.52 -8.69
CA ARG A 175 -10.88 10.40 -7.63
C ARG A 175 -9.35 10.34 -7.53
N TRP A 176 -8.73 9.17 -7.70
CA TRP A 176 -7.27 9.05 -7.78
C TRP A 176 -6.69 9.77 -9.00
N HIS A 177 -7.39 9.71 -10.16
CA HIS A 177 -7.03 10.50 -11.34
C HIS A 177 -7.03 12.01 -11.10
N SER A 178 -7.82 12.49 -10.12
CA SER A 178 -7.86 13.91 -9.73
C SER A 178 -6.83 14.25 -8.65
N LEU A 179 -6.67 13.40 -7.62
CA LEU A 179 -5.78 13.62 -6.49
C LEU A 179 -4.30 13.60 -6.90
N LEU A 180 -3.90 12.69 -7.79
CA LEU A 180 -2.52 12.56 -8.23
C LEU A 180 -1.98 13.83 -8.90
N PRO A 181 -2.65 14.43 -9.92
CA PRO A 181 -2.23 15.70 -10.49
C PRO A 181 -2.24 16.86 -9.47
N GLU A 182 -3.21 16.91 -8.56
CA GLU A 182 -3.30 17.92 -7.50
C GLU A 182 -2.12 17.81 -6.52
N ALA A 183 -1.63 16.61 -6.27
CA ALA A 183 -0.43 16.36 -5.48
C ALA A 183 0.89 16.57 -6.26
N GLY A 184 0.83 16.93 -7.57
CA GLY A 184 2.00 17.20 -8.40
C GLY A 184 2.57 15.99 -9.10
N PHE A 185 1.75 14.96 -9.32
CA PHE A 185 2.10 13.78 -10.10
C PHE A 185 1.53 13.83 -11.52
N GLU A 186 2.17 13.11 -12.42
CA GLU A 186 1.63 12.70 -13.71
C GLU A 186 1.29 11.21 -13.65
N VAL A 187 0.06 10.85 -13.94
CA VAL A 187 -0.33 9.44 -14.03
C VAL A 187 0.28 8.85 -15.30
N LEU A 188 1.11 7.84 -15.14
CA LEU A 188 1.72 7.12 -16.27
C LEU A 188 0.86 5.93 -16.67
N GLU A 189 0.45 5.12 -15.69
CA GLU A 189 -0.28 3.88 -15.92
C GLU A 189 -1.31 3.66 -14.80
N CYS A 190 -2.40 3.02 -15.18
CA CYS A 190 -3.37 2.43 -14.27
C CYS A 190 -3.69 1.01 -14.77
N TYR A 191 -3.31 0.01 -13.99
CA TYR A 191 -3.56 -1.38 -14.31
C TYR A 191 -4.71 -1.94 -13.49
N GLY A 192 -5.45 -2.91 -14.06
CA GLY A 192 -6.52 -3.61 -13.36
C GLY A 192 -6.03 -4.76 -12.46
N TRP A 193 -4.73 -5.07 -12.52
CA TRP A 193 -4.09 -6.09 -11.68
C TRP A 193 -2.56 -6.01 -11.80
N PHE A 194 -1.89 -6.77 -10.96
CA PHE A 194 -0.41 -6.87 -10.91
C PHE A 194 0.22 -7.61 -12.13
N ASP A 195 -0.58 -8.11 -13.06
CA ASP A 195 -0.16 -8.67 -14.35
C ASP A 195 -0.02 -7.61 -15.46
N ARG A 196 -0.18 -6.33 -15.10
CA ARG A 196 -0.10 -5.16 -16.00
C ARG A 196 -1.20 -5.10 -17.07
N ARG A 197 -2.31 -5.83 -16.90
CA ARG A 197 -3.47 -5.63 -17.78
C ARG A 197 -4.02 -4.21 -17.57
N PRO A 198 -4.38 -3.49 -18.66
CA PRO A 198 -4.96 -2.15 -18.53
C PRO A 198 -6.20 -2.16 -17.64
N PHE A 199 -6.37 -1.12 -16.84
CA PHE A 199 -7.60 -0.94 -16.07
C PHE A 199 -8.77 -0.68 -17.02
N ALA A 200 -9.75 -1.56 -17.01
CA ALA A 200 -10.95 -1.49 -17.85
C ALA A 200 -12.24 -1.45 -16.99
N GLY A 201 -12.12 -0.97 -15.75
CA GLY A 201 -13.11 -1.15 -14.71
C GLY A 201 -12.78 -2.42 -13.88
N GLY A 202 -13.41 -2.56 -12.73
CA GLY A 202 -13.17 -3.66 -11.80
C GLY A 202 -12.72 -3.15 -10.44
N GLU A 203 -12.50 -4.08 -9.53
CA GLU A 203 -12.29 -3.78 -8.11
C GLU A 203 -10.91 -3.25 -7.81
N ASP A 204 -9.88 -3.90 -8.33
CA ASP A 204 -8.50 -3.53 -8.06
C ASP A 204 -7.95 -2.56 -9.11
N SER A 205 -7.16 -1.61 -8.65
CA SER A 205 -6.40 -0.72 -9.51
C SER A 205 -4.98 -0.51 -8.97
N VAL A 206 -4.00 -0.64 -9.85
CA VAL A 206 -2.57 -0.45 -9.57
C VAL A 206 -2.08 0.76 -10.34
N TRP A 207 -1.55 1.74 -9.62
CA TRP A 207 -1.20 3.05 -10.13
C TRP A 207 0.31 3.24 -10.21
N ILE A 208 0.78 3.76 -11.33
CA ILE A 208 2.13 4.27 -11.49
C ILE A 208 2.04 5.75 -11.84
N ALA A 209 2.59 6.59 -10.97
CA ALA A 209 2.58 8.03 -11.14
C ALA A 209 4.00 8.59 -11.03
N ARG A 210 4.35 9.58 -11.86
CA ARG A 210 5.66 10.21 -11.93
C ARG A 210 5.63 11.57 -11.26
N ARG A 211 6.64 11.89 -10.43
CA ARG A 211 6.87 13.24 -9.92
C ARG A 211 7.16 14.18 -11.09
N LYS A 212 6.35 15.25 -11.21
CA LYS A 212 6.58 16.38 -12.12
C LYS A 212 7.71 17.26 -11.62
#